data_a958088f4ef1b05deb4ca2b703ebb5a4
#
_entry.id   a958088f4ef1b05deb4ca2b703ebb5a4
#
_cell.length_a   1.000
_cell.length_b   1.000
_cell.length_c   1.000
_cell.angle_alpha   90.00
_cell.angle_beta   90.00
_cell.angle_gamma   90.00
#
_symmetry.space_group_name_H-M   'P 1'
#
loop_
_entity.id
_entity.type
_entity.pdbx_description
1 polymer ?
#
loop_
_entity_poly.entity_id
_entity_poly.type
_entity_poly.pdbx_seq_one_letter_code
_entity_poly.pdbx_strand_id
1 'polypeptide(L)'
;MKKTFLTVLLFYIFTGIAVAQNLSKTTEYKILLTGASFASPQNGWFEIGCRKLNAEAINRAIGGEAIANTANRMANGTLYSKEELENIDALVIMQVHNKDVYEELQLKDKYTDYEVPFDRSNYAAAYDYVIKRYLTECYELRNDTTSKYYNTPYGKPAIIVLCTHWHDCRTVYNESIRKLAAKGGFPLIEFDKYI
;
A
#
# COMPACT_ATOMS: atom_id res chain seq x y z
N MET A 1 35.87 -50.59 -6.50
CA MET A 1 34.48 -50.28 -6.05
C MET A 1 34.37 -49.07 -5.10
N LYS A 2 35.30 -48.77 -4.17
CA LYS A 2 35.18 -47.62 -3.24
C LYS A 2 35.26 -46.23 -3.92
N LYS A 3 36.03 -46.07 -5.01
CA LYS A 3 36.18 -44.76 -5.70
C LYS A 3 34.95 -44.34 -6.48
N THR A 4 34.24 -45.27 -7.06
CA THR A 4 33.02 -44.99 -7.86
C THR A 4 31.85 -44.53 -6.99
N PHE A 5 31.74 -45.07 -5.78
CA PHE A 5 30.67 -44.67 -4.85
C PHE A 5 30.83 -43.28 -4.34
N LEU A 6 32.07 -42.85 -4.09
CA LEU A 6 32.36 -41.47 -3.64
C LEU A 6 32.06 -40.43 -4.70
N THR A 7 32.34 -40.73 -5.98
CA THR A 7 32.06 -39.83 -7.11
C THR A 7 30.56 -39.63 -7.33
N VAL A 8 29.77 -40.68 -7.21
CA VAL A 8 28.30 -40.61 -7.36
C VAL A 8 27.68 -39.82 -6.19
N LEU A 9 28.17 -40.03 -4.95
CA LEU A 9 27.69 -39.31 -3.77
C LEU A 9 27.98 -37.80 -3.85
N LEU A 10 29.16 -37.40 -4.31
CA LEU A 10 29.51 -36.01 -4.56
C LEU A 10 28.65 -35.36 -5.65
N PHE A 11 28.30 -36.09 -6.71
CA PHE A 11 27.45 -35.58 -7.77
C PHE A 11 26.01 -35.30 -7.27
N TYR A 12 25.46 -36.16 -6.41
CA TYR A 12 24.14 -35.91 -5.78
C TYR A 12 24.15 -34.78 -4.79
N ILE A 13 25.22 -34.55 -4.06
CA ILE A 13 25.34 -33.40 -3.13
C ILE A 13 25.43 -32.09 -3.91
N PHE A 14 26.18 -32.06 -5.03
CA PHE A 14 26.30 -30.85 -5.87
C PHE A 14 25.01 -30.53 -6.62
N THR A 15 24.28 -31.52 -7.12
CA THR A 15 22.99 -31.30 -7.78
C THR A 15 21.89 -30.90 -6.80
N GLY A 16 21.92 -31.43 -5.56
CA GLY A 16 21.00 -31.00 -4.48
C GLY A 16 21.22 -29.55 -4.05
N ILE A 17 22.47 -29.10 -3.98
CA ILE A 17 22.80 -27.70 -3.64
C ILE A 17 22.44 -26.74 -4.79
N ALA A 18 22.64 -27.15 -6.06
CA ALA A 18 22.28 -26.32 -7.21
C ALA A 18 20.76 -26.16 -7.39
N VAL A 19 19.96 -27.18 -7.03
CA VAL A 19 18.49 -27.09 -7.04
C VAL A 19 17.97 -26.24 -5.90
N ALA A 20 18.64 -26.21 -4.72
CA ALA A 20 18.26 -25.38 -3.59
C ALA A 20 18.55 -23.88 -3.84
N GLN A 21 19.48 -23.53 -4.73
CA GLN A 21 19.83 -22.14 -5.03
C GLN A 21 18.93 -21.49 -6.09
N ASN A 22 18.08 -22.23 -6.79
CA ASN A 22 17.19 -21.73 -7.84
C ASN A 22 15.70 -21.73 -7.46
N LEU A 23 15.35 -21.87 -6.20
CA LEU A 23 14.05 -21.42 -5.73
C LEU A 23 14.06 -19.89 -5.76
N SER A 24 13.66 -19.29 -6.87
CA SER A 24 13.31 -17.89 -6.91
C SER A 24 12.27 -17.70 -5.80
N LYS A 25 12.65 -16.97 -4.78
CA LYS A 25 11.79 -16.67 -3.65
C LYS A 25 10.64 -15.82 -4.22
N THR A 26 9.53 -16.48 -4.60
CA THR A 26 8.34 -15.76 -5.03
C THR A 26 7.91 -14.87 -3.90
N THR A 27 7.70 -13.61 -4.17
CA THR A 27 7.15 -12.68 -3.19
C THR A 27 5.76 -13.16 -2.82
N GLU A 28 5.49 -13.20 -1.51
CA GLU A 28 4.23 -13.71 -0.98
C GLU A 28 3.13 -12.64 -1.04
N TYR A 29 3.51 -11.38 -0.88
CA TYR A 29 2.58 -10.25 -0.81
C TYR A 29 2.96 -9.15 -1.79
N LYS A 30 1.98 -8.32 -2.18
CA LYS A 30 2.17 -7.09 -2.97
C LYS A 30 1.66 -5.89 -2.19
N ILE A 31 2.52 -4.92 -1.94
CA ILE A 31 2.17 -3.75 -1.15
C ILE A 31 2.32 -2.50 -2.02
N LEU A 32 1.22 -1.75 -2.17
CA LEU A 32 1.20 -0.46 -2.88
C LEU A 32 1.45 0.67 -1.88
N LEU A 33 2.40 1.54 -2.18
CA LEU A 33 2.60 2.80 -1.48
C LEU A 33 2.16 3.97 -2.34
N THR A 34 1.37 4.87 -1.77
CA THR A 34 1.18 6.23 -2.27
C THR A 34 1.68 7.24 -1.26
N GLY A 35 2.28 8.33 -1.73
CA GLY A 35 2.90 9.28 -0.84
C GLY A 35 3.58 10.43 -1.58
N ALA A 36 4.22 11.31 -0.80
CA ALA A 36 4.97 12.45 -1.27
C ALA A 36 6.50 12.16 -1.32
N SER A 37 7.32 13.21 -1.31
CA SER A 37 8.77 13.14 -1.46
C SER A 37 9.49 12.23 -0.45
N PHE A 38 8.97 12.10 0.75
CA PHE A 38 9.57 11.22 1.78
C PHE A 38 9.29 9.73 1.57
N ALA A 39 8.36 9.42 0.71
CA ALA A 39 8.00 8.05 0.34
C ALA A 39 8.49 7.68 -1.07
N SER A 40 8.93 8.66 -1.90
CA SER A 40 9.28 8.45 -3.30
C SER A 40 10.68 7.89 -3.58
N PRO A 41 11.68 7.93 -2.68
CA PRO A 41 13.02 7.42 -3.00
C PRO A 41 13.00 5.92 -3.27
N GLN A 42 13.56 5.50 -4.38
CA GLN A 42 13.82 4.09 -4.69
C GLN A 42 14.83 3.52 -3.68
N ASN A 43 14.60 2.28 -3.23
CA ASN A 43 15.39 1.64 -2.17
C ASN A 43 15.34 2.37 -0.81
N GLY A 44 14.29 3.11 -0.55
CA GLY A 44 14.02 3.76 0.72
C GLY A 44 13.45 2.81 1.80
N TRP A 45 12.90 3.40 2.83
CA TRP A 45 12.33 2.66 3.96
C TRP A 45 11.25 1.66 3.53
N PHE A 46 10.45 2.01 2.52
CA PHE A 46 9.35 1.18 2.05
C PHE A 46 9.84 -0.10 1.37
N GLU A 47 10.74 0.03 0.39
CA GLU A 47 11.31 -1.13 -0.32
C GLU A 47 12.15 -2.01 0.60
N ILE A 48 12.85 -1.41 1.58
CA ILE A 48 13.58 -2.16 2.60
C ILE A 48 12.61 -2.97 3.47
N GLY A 49 11.50 -2.34 3.89
CA GLY A 49 10.43 -3.00 4.65
C GLY A 49 9.81 -4.16 3.88
N CYS A 50 9.42 -3.92 2.64
CA CYS A 50 8.84 -4.95 1.77
C CYS A 50 9.78 -6.15 1.59
N ARG A 51 11.08 -5.92 1.33
CA ARG A 51 12.07 -7.02 1.25
C ARG A 51 12.14 -7.85 2.53
N LYS A 52 12.07 -7.22 3.70
CA LYS A 52 12.06 -7.94 4.99
C LYS A 52 10.79 -8.77 5.19
N LEU A 53 9.68 -8.32 4.63
CA LEU A 53 8.40 -9.02 4.68
C LEU A 53 8.22 -10.05 3.56
N ASN A 54 9.22 -10.24 2.69
CA ASN A 54 9.10 -11.04 1.48
C ASN A 54 7.95 -10.55 0.56
N ALA A 55 7.76 -9.22 0.49
CA ALA A 55 6.73 -8.58 -0.31
C ALA A 55 7.33 -7.85 -1.53
N GLU A 56 6.55 -7.79 -2.60
CA GLU A 56 6.79 -6.92 -3.74
C GLU A 56 6.40 -5.48 -3.37
N ALA A 57 7.30 -4.53 -3.59
CA ALA A 57 7.08 -3.12 -3.37
C ALA A 57 6.57 -2.44 -4.65
N ILE A 58 5.34 -1.93 -4.63
CA ILE A 58 4.77 -1.12 -5.71
C ILE A 58 4.76 0.34 -5.23
N ASN A 59 5.84 1.07 -5.48
CA ASN A 59 5.95 2.47 -5.04
C ASN A 59 5.38 3.42 -6.10
N ARG A 60 4.26 4.08 -5.77
CA ARG A 60 3.58 5.09 -6.57
C ARG A 60 3.67 6.50 -5.96
N ALA A 61 4.54 6.70 -4.98
CA ALA A 61 4.76 8.01 -4.38
C ALA A 61 5.44 8.97 -5.35
N ILE A 62 5.00 10.22 -5.34
CA ILE A 62 5.53 11.28 -6.23
C ILE A 62 5.91 12.51 -5.39
N GLY A 63 7.15 12.99 -5.56
CA GLY A 63 7.62 14.17 -4.85
C GLY A 63 6.74 15.41 -5.10
N GLY A 64 6.36 16.11 -4.03
CA GLY A 64 5.51 17.30 -4.11
C GLY A 64 4.01 17.04 -4.16
N GLU A 65 3.54 15.80 -4.27
CA GLU A 65 2.11 15.48 -4.21
C GLU A 65 1.52 15.64 -2.81
N ALA A 66 0.23 15.93 -2.78
CA ALA A 66 -0.63 15.87 -1.60
C ALA A 66 -1.64 14.74 -1.74
N ILE A 67 -2.41 14.45 -0.69
CA ILE A 67 -3.48 13.42 -0.75
C ILE A 67 -4.53 13.73 -1.82
N ALA A 68 -4.80 15.01 -2.10
CA ALA A 68 -5.65 15.43 -3.21
C ALA A 68 -5.17 14.90 -4.57
N ASN A 69 -3.86 14.90 -4.80
CA ASN A 69 -3.28 14.33 -6.03
C ASN A 69 -3.49 12.81 -6.08
N THR A 70 -3.28 12.10 -4.97
CA THR A 70 -3.58 10.66 -4.87
C THR A 70 -5.06 10.38 -5.16
N ALA A 71 -5.99 11.15 -4.56
CA ALA A 71 -7.41 11.03 -4.81
C ALA A 71 -7.77 11.23 -6.29
N ASN A 72 -7.18 12.24 -6.94
CA ASN A 72 -7.39 12.52 -8.35
C ASN A 72 -6.82 11.41 -9.26
N ARG A 73 -5.63 10.87 -8.92
CA ARG A 73 -5.05 9.70 -9.63
C ARG A 73 -5.91 8.46 -9.49
N MET A 74 -6.51 8.25 -8.33
CA MET A 74 -7.46 7.17 -8.11
C MET A 74 -8.74 7.40 -8.93
N ALA A 75 -9.25 8.65 -8.96
CA ALA A 75 -10.46 9.01 -9.71
C ALA A 75 -10.31 8.78 -11.22
N ASN A 76 -9.14 9.07 -11.78
CA ASN A 76 -8.86 8.91 -13.21
C ASN A 76 -8.21 7.54 -13.58
N GLY A 77 -8.08 6.61 -12.61
CA GLY A 77 -7.56 5.27 -12.85
C GLY A 77 -6.05 5.19 -13.07
N THR A 78 -5.26 6.20 -12.65
CA THR A 78 -3.80 6.21 -12.83
C THR A 78 -3.02 5.81 -11.57
N LEU A 79 -3.69 5.61 -10.43
CA LEU A 79 -3.03 5.13 -9.22
C LEU A 79 -2.75 3.62 -9.28
N TYR A 80 -3.74 2.86 -9.70
CA TYR A 80 -3.65 1.43 -9.99
C TYR A 80 -4.71 1.02 -11.02
N SER A 81 -4.45 -0.05 -11.73
CA SER A 81 -5.44 -0.70 -12.60
C SER A 81 -6.32 -1.66 -11.80
N LYS A 82 -7.43 -2.11 -12.41
CA LYS A 82 -8.26 -3.16 -11.81
C LYS A 82 -7.49 -4.46 -11.56
N GLU A 83 -6.64 -4.86 -12.51
CA GLU A 83 -5.80 -6.06 -12.37
C GLU A 83 -4.79 -5.90 -11.22
N GLU A 84 -4.18 -4.74 -11.07
CA GLU A 84 -3.32 -4.44 -9.93
C GLU A 84 -4.11 -4.47 -8.62
N LEU A 85 -5.31 -3.88 -8.57
CA LEU A 85 -6.17 -3.90 -7.40
C LEU A 85 -6.44 -5.32 -6.90
N GLU A 86 -6.71 -6.26 -7.79
CA GLU A 86 -6.93 -7.66 -7.42
C GLU A 86 -5.73 -8.33 -6.76
N ASN A 87 -4.53 -7.86 -7.07
CA ASN A 87 -3.27 -8.47 -6.64
C ASN A 87 -2.55 -7.71 -5.52
N ILE A 88 -2.97 -6.47 -5.21
CA ILE A 88 -2.42 -5.69 -4.09
C ILE A 88 -2.99 -6.22 -2.78
N ASP A 89 -2.14 -6.61 -1.85
CA ASP A 89 -2.56 -7.07 -0.52
C ASP A 89 -2.77 -5.94 0.48
N ALA A 90 -1.99 -4.86 0.36
CA ALA A 90 -2.14 -3.69 1.23
C ALA A 90 -1.86 -2.38 0.50
N LEU A 91 -2.62 -1.35 0.86
CA LEU A 91 -2.39 0.04 0.47
C LEU A 91 -1.77 0.80 1.66
N VAL A 92 -0.57 1.32 1.47
CA VAL A 92 0.13 2.16 2.44
C VAL A 92 0.02 3.62 1.99
N ILE A 93 -0.39 4.51 2.89
CA ILE A 93 -0.56 5.93 2.59
C ILE A 93 0.37 6.76 3.47
N MET A 94 1.34 7.42 2.84
CA MET A 94 2.26 8.36 3.49
C MET A 94 2.26 9.70 2.76
N GLN A 95 1.20 10.46 2.97
CA GLN A 95 1.05 11.79 2.39
C GLN A 95 1.42 12.87 3.40
N VAL A 96 2.05 13.93 2.93
CA VAL A 96 2.54 15.02 3.76
C VAL A 96 2.03 16.34 3.22
N HIS A 97 1.39 17.14 4.09
CA HIS A 97 1.04 18.52 3.78
C HIS A 97 1.26 19.45 4.98
N ASN A 98 1.50 20.72 4.75
CA ASN A 98 1.98 21.64 5.81
C ASN A 98 0.89 22.23 6.71
N LYS A 99 -0.37 22.20 6.28
CA LYS A 99 -1.47 22.94 6.96
C LYS A 99 -2.74 22.10 7.08
N ASP A 100 -2.58 20.78 7.04
CA ASP A 100 -3.73 19.93 6.92
C ASP A 100 -4.35 19.63 8.28
N VAL A 101 -5.59 19.95 8.41
CA VAL A 101 -6.40 19.67 9.57
C VAL A 101 -7.49 18.68 9.20
N TYR A 102 -7.68 17.69 10.04
CA TYR A 102 -8.81 16.79 9.93
C TYR A 102 -10.10 17.52 10.34
N GLU A 103 -11.00 17.68 9.39
CA GLU A 103 -12.32 18.29 9.60
C GLU A 103 -13.42 17.29 9.25
N GLU A 104 -14.19 16.85 10.25
CA GLU A 104 -15.27 15.88 10.04
C GLU A 104 -16.36 16.38 9.10
N LEU A 105 -16.60 17.67 9.03
CA LEU A 105 -17.58 18.28 8.13
C LEU A 105 -17.24 18.08 6.65
N GLN A 106 -15.99 17.77 6.31
CA GLN A 106 -15.60 17.44 4.95
C GLN A 106 -15.94 16.00 4.56
N LEU A 107 -16.28 15.14 5.51
CA LEU A 107 -16.51 13.72 5.24
C LEU A 107 -17.91 13.47 4.68
N LYS A 108 -18.01 12.56 3.72
CA LYS A 108 -19.26 12.11 3.10
C LYS A 108 -19.56 10.67 3.46
N ASP A 109 -20.78 10.22 3.25
CA ASP A 109 -21.17 8.84 3.52
C ASP A 109 -20.51 7.87 2.55
N LYS A 110 -20.47 8.21 1.27
CA LYS A 110 -19.89 7.39 0.18
C LYS A 110 -18.82 8.16 -0.56
N TYR A 111 -17.85 7.45 -1.14
CA TYR A 111 -16.84 8.09 -1.99
C TYR A 111 -17.46 8.72 -3.25
N THR A 112 -18.59 8.21 -3.74
CA THR A 112 -19.33 8.77 -4.90
C THR A 112 -19.99 10.11 -4.63
N ASP A 113 -20.08 10.52 -3.37
CA ASP A 113 -20.72 11.78 -2.97
C ASP A 113 -19.74 12.95 -2.99
N TYR A 114 -18.47 12.67 -3.30
CA TYR A 114 -17.43 13.69 -3.44
C TYR A 114 -17.37 14.26 -4.83
N GLU A 115 -17.20 15.57 -4.92
CA GLU A 115 -16.86 16.26 -6.16
C GLU A 115 -15.37 16.09 -6.47
N VAL A 116 -15.05 15.72 -7.69
CA VAL A 116 -13.67 15.59 -8.19
C VAL A 116 -13.47 16.56 -9.38
N PRO A 117 -12.28 17.10 -9.59
CA PRO A 117 -11.04 16.84 -8.88
C PRO A 117 -10.94 17.57 -7.53
N PHE A 118 -10.20 16.96 -6.60
CA PHE A 118 -9.82 17.60 -5.34
C PHE A 118 -8.71 18.62 -5.55
N ASP A 119 -8.73 19.67 -4.77
CA ASP A 119 -7.61 20.58 -4.58
C ASP A 119 -6.91 20.33 -3.22
N ARG A 120 -5.83 21.05 -2.98
CA ARG A 120 -5.03 20.88 -1.75
C ARG A 120 -5.71 21.35 -0.47
N SER A 121 -6.82 22.08 -0.57
CA SER A 121 -7.60 22.52 0.60
C SER A 121 -8.55 21.43 1.12
N ASN A 122 -8.77 20.37 0.32
CA ASN A 122 -9.69 19.28 0.63
C ASN A 122 -9.00 18.10 1.33
N TYR A 123 -8.15 18.33 2.31
CA TYR A 123 -7.32 17.28 2.90
C TYR A 123 -8.13 16.11 3.49
N ALA A 124 -9.03 16.39 4.44
CA ALA A 124 -9.82 15.35 5.09
C ALA A 124 -10.75 14.64 4.10
N ALA A 125 -11.39 15.40 3.19
CA ALA A 125 -12.23 14.87 2.12
C ALA A 125 -11.45 13.95 1.17
N ALA A 126 -10.26 14.36 0.74
CA ALA A 126 -9.44 13.57 -0.16
C ALA A 126 -8.93 12.28 0.50
N TYR A 127 -8.57 12.31 1.78
CA TYR A 127 -8.19 11.11 2.53
C TYR A 127 -9.36 10.14 2.66
N ASP A 128 -10.52 10.62 3.08
CA ASP A 128 -11.72 9.81 3.25
C ASP A 128 -12.16 9.21 1.91
N TYR A 129 -12.08 10.00 0.83
CA TYR A 129 -12.34 9.51 -0.52
C TYR A 129 -11.42 8.35 -0.90
N VAL A 130 -10.11 8.50 -0.73
CA VAL A 130 -9.12 7.45 -1.07
C VAL A 130 -9.42 6.17 -0.29
N ILE A 131 -9.65 6.30 1.01
CA ILE A 131 -9.95 5.17 1.89
C ILE A 131 -11.25 4.48 1.46
N LYS A 132 -12.34 5.22 1.39
CA LYS A 132 -13.67 4.67 1.04
C LYS A 132 -13.70 4.07 -0.36
N ARG A 133 -13.05 4.72 -1.31
CA ARG A 133 -13.00 4.21 -2.67
C ARG A 133 -12.23 2.89 -2.73
N TYR A 134 -11.05 2.81 -2.12
CA TYR A 134 -10.27 1.57 -2.08
C TYR A 134 -11.06 0.41 -1.43
N LEU A 135 -11.70 0.67 -0.29
CA LEU A 135 -12.53 -0.32 0.39
C LEU A 135 -13.70 -0.79 -0.49
N THR A 136 -14.40 0.17 -1.12
CA THR A 136 -15.54 -0.13 -1.98
C THR A 136 -15.11 -0.90 -3.23
N GLU A 137 -14.06 -0.46 -3.92
CA GLU A 137 -13.55 -1.16 -5.11
C GLU A 137 -13.11 -2.59 -4.79
N CYS A 138 -12.45 -2.82 -3.66
CA CYS A 138 -12.10 -4.17 -3.21
C CYS A 138 -13.36 -5.03 -2.95
N TYR A 139 -14.38 -4.45 -2.31
CA TYR A 139 -15.64 -5.14 -2.05
C TYR A 139 -16.42 -5.44 -3.32
N GLU A 140 -16.47 -4.50 -4.28
CA GLU A 140 -17.21 -4.63 -5.53
C GLU A 140 -16.60 -5.65 -6.52
N LEU A 141 -15.36 -6.07 -6.33
CA LEU A 141 -14.77 -7.17 -7.12
C LEU A 141 -15.61 -8.46 -7.04
N ARG A 142 -16.41 -8.64 -6.01
CA ARG A 142 -17.36 -9.76 -5.89
C ARG A 142 -18.46 -9.76 -6.93
N ASN A 143 -18.78 -8.62 -7.50
CA ASN A 143 -19.83 -8.43 -8.50
C ASN A 143 -19.29 -8.54 -9.94
N ASP A 144 -17.98 -8.61 -10.11
CA ASP A 144 -17.31 -8.65 -11.39
C ASP A 144 -17.04 -10.08 -11.83
N THR A 145 -17.72 -10.52 -12.87
CA THR A 145 -17.62 -11.90 -13.40
C THR A 145 -16.23 -12.29 -13.89
N THR A 146 -15.34 -11.31 -14.13
CA THR A 146 -13.95 -11.55 -14.57
C THR A 146 -12.97 -11.55 -13.41
N SER A 147 -13.40 -11.18 -12.21
CA SER A 147 -12.57 -11.13 -11.01
C SER A 147 -12.38 -12.51 -10.38
N LYS A 148 -11.18 -12.78 -9.87
CA LYS A 148 -10.94 -13.96 -9.01
C LYS A 148 -11.73 -13.93 -7.70
N TYR A 149 -12.30 -12.77 -7.34
CA TYR A 149 -13.17 -12.59 -6.17
C TYR A 149 -14.66 -12.64 -6.50
N TYR A 150 -15.02 -12.95 -7.75
CA TYR A 150 -16.41 -13.05 -8.16
C TYR A 150 -17.21 -13.98 -7.25
N ASN A 151 -18.40 -13.53 -6.88
CA ASN A 151 -19.35 -14.28 -6.02
C ASN A 151 -18.80 -14.66 -4.63
N THR A 152 -17.72 -14.03 -4.17
CA THR A 152 -17.27 -14.17 -2.78
C THR A 152 -18.14 -13.30 -1.84
N PRO A 153 -18.34 -13.68 -0.57
CA PRO A 153 -19.23 -12.93 0.34
C PRO A 153 -18.81 -11.48 0.59
N TYR A 154 -17.50 -11.21 0.60
CA TYR A 154 -16.93 -9.93 1.03
C TYR A 154 -16.01 -9.27 0.00
N GLY A 155 -15.96 -9.80 -1.23
CA GLY A 155 -15.01 -9.32 -2.23
C GLY A 155 -13.56 -9.65 -1.83
N LYS A 156 -12.66 -8.75 -2.19
CA LYS A 156 -11.24 -8.83 -1.83
C LYS A 156 -11.00 -8.25 -0.43
N PRO A 157 -10.21 -8.91 0.43
CA PRO A 157 -9.74 -8.28 1.67
C PRO A 157 -9.01 -6.96 1.38
N ALA A 158 -9.37 -5.90 2.08
CA ALA A 158 -8.77 -4.58 1.92
C ALA A 158 -7.99 -4.20 3.18
N ILE A 159 -6.66 -4.12 3.07
CA ILE A 159 -5.78 -3.65 4.14
C ILE A 159 -5.29 -2.26 3.76
N ILE A 160 -5.54 -1.29 4.65
CA ILE A 160 -5.02 0.08 4.54
C ILE A 160 -4.13 0.34 5.74
N VAL A 161 -2.93 0.86 5.51
CA VAL A 161 -1.98 1.25 6.53
C VAL A 161 -1.70 2.74 6.39
N LEU A 162 -1.93 3.51 7.44
CA LEU A 162 -1.63 4.93 7.48
C LEU A 162 -0.26 5.16 8.12
N CYS A 163 0.43 6.21 7.71
CA CYS A 163 1.74 6.56 8.24
C CYS A 163 1.76 8.00 8.73
N THR A 164 2.31 8.23 9.94
CA THR A 164 2.71 9.57 10.36
C THR A 164 4.04 9.97 9.70
N HIS A 165 4.37 11.23 9.78
CA HIS A 165 5.62 11.76 9.28
C HIS A 165 6.61 11.99 10.42
N TRP A 166 7.89 11.67 10.22
CA TRP A 166 8.95 11.81 11.24
C TRP A 166 9.43 13.24 11.50
N HIS A 167 9.02 14.21 10.67
CA HIS A 167 9.47 15.57 10.81
C HIS A 167 8.67 16.30 11.89
N ASP A 168 9.35 16.94 12.81
CA ASP A 168 8.78 17.65 13.98
C ASP A 168 7.82 18.79 13.64
N CYS A 169 7.96 19.43 12.47
CA CYS A 169 7.01 20.45 12.01
C CYS A 169 5.66 19.87 11.51
N ARG A 170 5.42 18.58 11.63
CA ARG A 170 4.22 17.90 11.09
C ARG A 170 3.22 17.49 12.17
N THR A 171 3.27 18.07 13.35
CA THR A 171 2.41 17.69 14.48
C THR A 171 0.92 17.71 14.13
N VAL A 172 0.44 18.76 13.48
CA VAL A 172 -0.98 18.90 13.08
C VAL A 172 -1.37 17.81 12.08
N TYR A 173 -0.51 17.53 11.11
CA TYR A 173 -0.69 16.42 10.17
C TYR A 173 -0.75 15.08 10.89
N ASN A 174 0.22 14.78 11.75
CA ASN A 174 0.30 13.52 12.47
C ASN A 174 -0.90 13.30 13.38
N GLU A 175 -1.39 14.35 14.04
CA GLU A 175 -2.64 14.32 14.82
C GLU A 175 -3.86 13.99 13.95
N SER A 176 -3.97 14.59 12.77
CA SER A 176 -5.05 14.33 11.81
C SER A 176 -5.05 12.88 11.35
N ILE A 177 -3.87 12.32 11.05
CA ILE A 177 -3.72 10.91 10.66
C ILE A 177 -4.10 9.98 11.82
N ARG A 178 -3.72 10.28 13.06
CA ARG A 178 -4.12 9.49 14.23
C ARG A 178 -5.64 9.47 14.41
N LYS A 179 -6.30 10.63 14.27
CA LYS A 179 -7.77 10.71 14.32
C LYS A 179 -8.43 9.87 13.23
N LEU A 180 -7.92 9.96 12.01
CA LEU A 180 -8.44 9.20 10.88
C LEU A 180 -8.23 7.69 11.07
N ALA A 181 -7.05 7.28 11.51
CA ALA A 181 -6.74 5.89 11.82
C ALA A 181 -7.65 5.34 12.93
N ALA A 182 -7.82 6.09 14.01
CA ALA A 182 -8.70 5.70 15.12
C ALA A 182 -10.17 5.59 14.68
N LYS A 183 -10.66 6.55 13.87
CA LYS A 183 -12.04 6.54 13.37
C LYS A 183 -12.32 5.33 12.49
N GLY A 184 -11.40 4.97 11.60
CA GLY A 184 -11.57 3.86 10.67
C GLY A 184 -11.07 2.51 11.18
N GLY A 185 -10.40 2.45 12.33
CA GLY A 185 -9.77 1.24 12.85
C GLY A 185 -8.56 0.78 12.02
N PHE A 186 -7.86 1.70 11.36
CA PHE A 186 -6.75 1.37 10.48
C PHE A 186 -5.43 1.21 11.24
N PRO A 187 -4.58 0.24 10.86
CA PRO A 187 -3.20 0.17 11.31
C PRO A 187 -2.46 1.50 11.03
N LEU A 188 -1.65 1.91 11.99
CA LEU A 188 -0.88 3.15 11.91
C LEU A 188 0.60 2.88 12.18
N ILE A 189 1.46 3.34 11.26
CA ILE A 189 2.91 3.37 11.48
C ILE A 189 3.28 4.77 11.97
N GLU A 190 3.68 4.88 13.22
CA GLU A 190 3.98 6.15 13.88
C GLU A 190 5.48 6.51 13.77
N PHE A 191 5.92 6.93 12.58
CA PHE A 191 7.31 7.28 12.36
C PHE A 191 7.83 8.40 13.27
N ASP A 192 6.99 9.36 13.64
CA ASP A 192 7.35 10.45 14.54
C ASP A 192 7.65 10.04 15.99
N LYS A 193 7.35 8.79 16.35
CA LYS A 193 7.69 8.25 17.67
C LYS A 193 8.99 7.45 17.69
N TYR A 194 9.48 7.03 16.52
CA TYR A 194 10.56 6.05 16.45
C TYR A 194 11.76 6.48 15.60
N ILE A 195 11.71 7.68 15.00
CA ILE A 195 12.81 8.20 14.18
C ILE A 195 13.24 9.59 14.66
#